data_4c214e146f860fcb98c2f431a83b6920
#
_entry.id   4c214e146f860fcb98c2f431a83b6920
#
_cell.length_a   1.000
_cell.length_b   1.000
_cell.length_c   1.000
_cell.angle_alpha   90.00
_cell.angle_beta   90.00
_cell.angle_gamma   90.00
#
_symmetry.space_group_name_H-M   'P 1'
#
loop_
_entity.id
_entity.type
_entity.pdbx_description
1 polymer ?
#
loop_
_entity_poly.entity_id
_entity_poly.type
_entity_poly.pdbx_seq_one_letter_code
_entity_poly.pdbx_strand_id
1 'polypeptide(L)'
;MSVLLREQDVKVAFIDWLFRKGLLDNATIINEMVVANWSRRADLAVANGHLQAFEIKSDFDSLKRLDGQLETFTSRFEKVTVVCAPKFTYEIAKKVTSDVGVIEYINTSKGVRFKIVQRGRTAVLGNKKVYINFLLKKELQLLLVENGKKFLLEFGREALERIAEQIPLSRIRDFALKAIKQRYKETSDDYLKKLAGSELSNANDLILLSKSKKRRENNHFKDYEDNANEKSDDFYTVDIEEFMRKHGEVGSITPIKVLKRVVR
;
A
#
# COMPACT_ATOMS: atom_id res chain seq x y z
N MET A 1 9.22 37.29 -7.00
CA MET A 1 10.03 36.10 -6.68
C MET A 1 9.10 34.94 -6.38
N SER A 2 9.29 33.78 -6.98
CA SER A 2 8.52 32.58 -6.63
C SER A 2 8.95 32.11 -5.24
N VAL A 3 7.98 31.83 -4.36
CA VAL A 3 8.25 31.25 -3.04
C VAL A 3 8.72 29.82 -3.25
N LEU A 4 9.85 29.44 -2.64
CA LEU A 4 10.37 28.06 -2.65
C LEU A 4 9.47 27.15 -1.83
N LEU A 5 9.17 25.97 -2.32
CA LEU A 5 8.27 25.01 -1.69
C LEU A 5 9.06 23.88 -1.00
N ARG A 6 8.60 23.49 0.19
CA ARG A 6 9.06 22.30 0.88
C ARG A 6 8.37 21.05 0.34
N GLU A 7 8.92 19.88 0.59
CA GLU A 7 8.37 18.58 0.16
C GLU A 7 6.88 18.44 0.51
N GLN A 8 6.49 18.80 1.74
CA GLN A 8 5.10 18.68 2.19
C GLN A 8 4.14 19.58 1.40
N ASP A 9 4.57 20.80 1.06
CA ASP A 9 3.75 21.76 0.27
C ASP A 9 3.56 21.22 -1.16
N VAL A 10 4.62 20.68 -1.76
CA VAL A 10 4.58 20.04 -3.09
C VAL A 10 3.68 18.80 -3.04
N LYS A 11 3.79 17.97 -1.99
CA LYS A 11 3.00 16.75 -1.80
C LYS A 11 1.50 17.07 -1.77
N VAL A 12 1.08 18.03 -0.96
CA VAL A 12 -0.33 18.45 -0.87
C VAL A 12 -0.83 18.98 -2.20
N ALA A 13 -0.09 19.90 -2.83
CA ALA A 13 -0.47 20.46 -4.13
C ALA A 13 -0.54 19.37 -5.22
N PHE A 14 0.33 18.36 -5.14
CA PHE A 14 0.33 17.24 -6.09
C PHE A 14 -0.88 16.31 -5.90
N ILE A 15 -1.26 16.01 -4.66
CA ILE A 15 -2.47 15.23 -4.38
C ILE A 15 -3.71 15.99 -4.87
N ASP A 16 -3.81 17.30 -4.61
CA ASP A 16 -4.90 18.14 -5.13
C ASP A 16 -4.96 18.13 -6.67
N TRP A 17 -3.80 18.22 -7.33
CA TRP A 17 -3.73 18.13 -8.79
C TRP A 17 -4.18 16.75 -9.31
N LEU A 18 -3.77 15.64 -8.67
CA LEU A 18 -4.23 14.30 -9.01
C LEU A 18 -5.76 14.17 -8.85
N PHE A 19 -6.30 14.71 -7.76
CA PHE A 19 -7.73 14.70 -7.45
C PHE A 19 -8.53 15.45 -8.54
N ARG A 20 -8.14 16.69 -8.86
CA ARG A 20 -8.80 17.50 -9.91
C ARG A 20 -8.70 16.88 -11.30
N LYS A 21 -7.74 15.99 -11.54
CA LYS A 21 -7.60 15.24 -12.80
C LYS A 21 -8.41 13.94 -12.82
N GLY A 22 -9.14 13.59 -11.78
CA GLY A 22 -9.87 12.32 -11.65
C GLY A 22 -8.95 11.10 -11.51
N LEU A 23 -7.66 11.31 -11.22
CA LEU A 23 -6.68 10.23 -11.12
C LEU A 23 -6.73 9.50 -9.76
N LEU A 24 -7.54 10.02 -8.85
CA LEU A 24 -7.77 9.42 -7.52
C LEU A 24 -9.16 8.75 -7.40
N ASP A 25 -9.90 8.63 -8.48
CA ASP A 25 -11.18 7.93 -8.48
C ASP A 25 -10.97 6.45 -8.13
N ASN A 26 -11.69 5.99 -7.09
CA ASN A 26 -11.50 4.64 -6.52
C ASN A 26 -10.06 4.31 -6.10
N ALA A 27 -9.21 5.31 -5.90
CA ALA A 27 -7.85 5.16 -5.43
C ALA A 27 -7.76 5.16 -3.90
N THR A 28 -6.66 4.63 -3.39
CA THR A 28 -6.25 4.78 -2.00
C THR A 28 -4.91 5.48 -1.96
N ILE A 29 -4.84 6.59 -1.23
CA ILE A 29 -3.63 7.40 -1.06
C ILE A 29 -2.88 6.91 0.19
N ILE A 30 -1.58 6.78 0.08
CA ILE A 30 -0.71 6.33 1.16
C ILE A 30 0.45 7.32 1.28
N ASN A 31 0.48 8.06 2.37
CA ASN A 31 1.60 8.94 2.70
C ASN A 31 2.71 8.13 3.34
N GLU A 32 3.96 8.35 2.93
CA GLU A 32 5.16 7.76 3.53
C GLU A 32 5.10 6.22 3.57
N MET A 33 4.84 5.59 2.41
CA MET A 33 4.72 4.14 2.32
C MET A 33 6.08 3.45 2.50
N VAL A 34 6.21 2.71 3.60
CA VAL A 34 7.42 1.93 3.90
C VAL A 34 7.54 0.72 3.00
N VAL A 35 8.72 0.52 2.43
CA VAL A 35 9.07 -0.61 1.56
C VAL A 35 10.45 -1.17 1.90
N ALA A 36 10.82 -2.29 1.29
CA ALA A 36 12.16 -2.89 1.41
C ALA A 36 12.59 -3.12 2.88
N ASN A 37 11.74 -3.76 3.66
CA ASN A 37 12.00 -4.09 5.07
C ASN A 37 12.42 -2.84 5.88
N TRP A 38 11.67 -1.76 5.73
CA TRP A 38 11.87 -0.47 6.42
C TRP A 38 13.11 0.33 5.95
N SER A 39 13.84 -0.13 4.95
CA SER A 39 15.04 0.57 4.47
C SER A 39 14.75 1.77 3.58
N ARG A 40 13.56 1.81 2.97
CA ARG A 40 13.11 2.89 2.09
C ARG A 40 11.65 3.24 2.33
N ARG A 41 11.30 4.47 2.00
CA ARG A 41 9.94 5.00 2.13
C ARG A 41 9.64 5.84 0.89
N ALA A 42 8.54 5.52 0.20
CA ALA A 42 8.04 6.35 -0.88
C ALA A 42 7.27 7.53 -0.28
N ASP A 43 7.54 8.74 -0.75
CA ASP A 43 6.91 9.95 -0.21
C ASP A 43 5.39 9.91 -0.35
N LEU A 44 4.91 9.41 -1.48
CA LEU A 44 3.50 9.17 -1.74
C LEU A 44 3.34 7.88 -2.54
N ALA A 45 2.35 7.05 -2.19
CA ALA A 45 1.92 5.95 -3.03
C ALA A 45 0.41 6.02 -3.30
N VAL A 46 -0.01 5.52 -4.46
CA VAL A 46 -1.41 5.47 -4.87
C VAL A 46 -1.73 4.07 -5.40
N ALA A 47 -2.79 3.47 -4.85
CA ALA A 47 -3.33 2.20 -5.30
C ALA A 47 -4.68 2.43 -6.02
N ASN A 48 -4.70 2.37 -7.36
CA ASN A 48 -5.85 2.60 -8.22
C ASN A 48 -5.97 1.55 -9.35
N GLY A 49 -5.84 0.27 -9.02
CA GLY A 49 -5.70 -0.83 -9.99
C GLY A 49 -4.24 -1.15 -10.31
N HIS A 50 -3.35 -0.24 -9.99
CA HIS A 50 -1.90 -0.39 -9.97
C HIS A 50 -1.34 0.18 -8.68
N LEU A 51 -0.17 -0.30 -8.25
CA LEU A 51 0.56 0.29 -7.15
C LEU A 51 1.62 1.24 -7.72
N GLN A 52 1.41 2.53 -7.50
CA GLN A 52 2.26 3.61 -8.00
C GLN A 52 3.02 4.27 -6.85
N ALA A 53 4.30 4.60 -7.07
CA ALA A 53 5.10 5.42 -6.15
C ALA A 53 5.42 6.77 -6.78
N PHE A 54 5.41 7.80 -5.95
CA PHE A 54 5.87 9.15 -6.30
C PHE A 54 6.96 9.55 -5.31
N GLU A 55 8.10 9.93 -5.86
CA GLU A 55 9.23 10.51 -5.13
C GLU A 55 9.23 12.02 -5.36
N ILE A 56 9.27 12.81 -4.31
CA ILE A 56 9.19 14.26 -4.40
C ILE A 56 10.58 14.87 -4.15
N LYS A 57 11.01 15.71 -5.08
CA LYS A 57 12.26 16.48 -4.99
C LYS A 57 11.95 17.97 -5.00
N SER A 58 11.77 18.53 -3.80
CA SER A 58 11.45 19.94 -3.56
C SER A 58 12.64 20.87 -3.81
N ASP A 59 12.40 22.16 -3.70
CA ASP A 59 13.47 23.17 -3.85
C ASP A 59 14.61 23.03 -2.83
N PHE A 60 14.37 22.37 -1.69
CA PHE A 60 15.34 22.19 -0.61
C PHE A 60 16.05 20.84 -0.65
N ASP A 61 15.71 19.97 -1.59
CA ASP A 61 16.28 18.62 -1.69
C ASP A 61 17.59 18.56 -2.47
N SER A 62 18.16 17.35 -2.49
CA SER A 62 19.30 16.98 -3.33
C SER A 62 19.03 15.65 -4.03
N LEU A 63 19.74 15.39 -5.14
CA LEU A 63 19.60 14.15 -5.90
C LEU A 63 20.53 13.01 -5.42
N LYS A 64 21.33 13.21 -4.36
CA LYS A 64 22.33 12.24 -3.90
C LYS A 64 21.80 10.83 -3.61
N ARG A 65 20.53 10.73 -3.18
CA ARG A 65 19.89 9.45 -2.83
C ARG A 65 18.95 8.93 -3.91
N LEU A 66 18.71 9.72 -4.97
CA LEU A 66 17.68 9.42 -5.95
C LEU A 66 17.91 8.09 -6.66
N ASP A 67 19.14 7.79 -7.06
CA ASP A 67 19.45 6.56 -7.81
C ASP A 67 19.07 5.30 -6.99
N GLY A 68 19.48 5.23 -5.73
CA GLY A 68 19.13 4.11 -4.85
C GLY A 68 17.63 4.07 -4.47
N GLN A 69 16.93 5.21 -4.47
CA GLN A 69 15.48 5.26 -4.32
C GLN A 69 14.79 4.69 -5.55
N LEU A 70 15.18 5.11 -6.73
CA LEU A 70 14.60 4.64 -8.00
C LEU A 70 14.85 3.15 -8.22
N GLU A 71 16.05 2.65 -7.96
CA GLU A 71 16.35 1.21 -8.03
C GLU A 71 15.42 0.39 -7.14
N THR A 72 15.22 0.85 -5.90
CA THR A 72 14.30 0.20 -4.97
C THR A 72 12.86 0.28 -5.44
N PHE A 73 12.41 1.44 -5.91
CA PHE A 73 11.01 1.65 -6.24
C PHE A 73 10.63 0.97 -7.55
N THR A 74 11.46 1.01 -8.59
CA THR A 74 11.19 0.34 -9.88
C THR A 74 11.12 -1.18 -9.75
N SER A 75 11.81 -1.74 -8.75
CA SER A 75 11.72 -3.18 -8.45
C SER A 75 10.48 -3.57 -7.62
N ARG A 76 9.70 -2.62 -7.10
CA ARG A 76 8.62 -2.88 -6.14
C ARG A 76 7.28 -2.26 -6.51
N PHE A 77 7.26 -1.20 -7.29
CA PHE A 77 6.04 -0.52 -7.73
C PHE A 77 5.82 -0.72 -9.22
N GLU A 78 4.58 -0.85 -9.62
CA GLU A 78 4.19 -1.03 -11.02
C GLU A 78 4.36 0.22 -11.84
N LYS A 79 4.43 1.39 -11.20
CA LYS A 79 4.77 2.66 -11.78
C LYS A 79 5.54 3.51 -10.78
N VAL A 80 6.57 4.19 -11.25
CA VAL A 80 7.37 5.13 -10.45
C VAL A 80 7.41 6.47 -11.17
N THR A 81 7.21 7.54 -10.44
CA THR A 81 7.26 8.91 -10.97
C THR A 81 8.02 9.81 -10.01
N VAL A 82 8.95 10.60 -10.52
CA VAL A 82 9.61 11.66 -9.78
C VAL A 82 8.86 12.97 -10.02
N VAL A 83 8.47 13.63 -8.94
CA VAL A 83 7.89 14.98 -8.96
C VAL A 83 8.95 15.95 -8.47
N CYS A 84 9.40 16.88 -9.29
CA CYS A 84 10.59 17.66 -8.97
C CYS A 84 10.47 19.15 -9.26
N ALA A 85 11.31 19.92 -8.54
CA ALA A 85 11.53 21.34 -8.81
C ALA A 85 12.21 21.55 -10.18
N PRO A 86 11.98 22.69 -10.85
CA PRO A 86 12.54 22.98 -12.19
C PRO A 86 14.06 22.81 -12.27
N LYS A 87 14.78 23.16 -11.20
CA LYS A 87 16.24 23.03 -11.15
C LYS A 87 16.75 21.59 -11.33
N PHE A 88 15.92 20.58 -11.03
CA PHE A 88 16.27 19.16 -11.13
C PHE A 88 15.78 18.48 -12.39
N THR A 89 14.84 19.10 -13.13
CA THR A 89 14.13 18.44 -14.22
C THR A 89 15.05 17.90 -15.30
N TYR A 90 16.04 18.71 -15.74
CA TYR A 90 16.98 18.28 -16.78
C TYR A 90 17.86 17.11 -16.33
N GLU A 91 18.43 17.20 -15.11
CA GLU A 91 19.29 16.16 -14.59
C GLU A 91 18.54 14.84 -14.37
N ILE A 92 17.33 14.91 -13.81
CA ILE A 92 16.50 13.72 -13.59
C ILE A 92 16.09 13.10 -14.92
N ALA A 93 15.57 13.88 -15.87
CA ALA A 93 15.12 13.38 -17.17
C ALA A 93 16.26 12.71 -17.97
N LYS A 94 17.50 13.18 -17.80
CA LYS A 94 18.67 12.57 -18.44
C LYS A 94 19.10 11.26 -17.76
N LYS A 95 18.82 11.12 -16.46
CA LYS A 95 19.29 10.02 -15.61
C LYS A 95 18.35 8.81 -15.62
N VAL A 96 17.03 9.06 -15.69
CA VAL A 96 16.03 8.01 -15.58
C VAL A 96 15.77 7.34 -16.93
N THR A 97 15.38 6.06 -16.87
CA THR A 97 14.89 5.33 -18.05
C THR A 97 13.50 5.83 -18.47
N SER A 98 13.07 5.49 -19.69
CA SER A 98 11.73 5.83 -20.19
C SER A 98 10.58 5.23 -19.35
N ASP A 99 10.86 4.25 -18.49
CA ASP A 99 9.87 3.61 -17.62
C ASP A 99 9.52 4.46 -16.40
N VAL A 100 10.41 5.37 -15.98
CA VAL A 100 10.17 6.27 -14.85
C VAL A 100 9.48 7.54 -15.34
N GLY A 101 8.37 7.93 -14.71
CA GLY A 101 7.72 9.22 -14.99
C GLY A 101 8.50 10.39 -14.39
N VAL A 102 8.44 11.55 -15.05
CA VAL A 102 8.99 12.82 -14.54
C VAL A 102 7.93 13.90 -14.67
N ILE A 103 7.59 14.52 -13.55
CA ILE A 103 6.64 15.63 -13.46
C ILE A 103 7.37 16.82 -12.84
N GLU A 104 7.42 17.93 -13.55
CA GLU A 104 7.94 19.18 -13.03
C GLU A 104 6.81 19.98 -12.37
N TYR A 105 7.04 20.50 -11.18
CA TYR A 105 6.14 21.48 -10.59
C TYR A 105 6.69 22.90 -10.75
N ILE A 106 5.80 23.88 -10.91
CA ILE A 106 6.14 25.30 -11.00
C ILE A 106 5.24 26.05 -10.03
N ASN A 107 5.83 26.75 -9.07
CA ASN A 107 5.08 27.62 -8.18
C ASN A 107 4.81 28.97 -8.86
N THR A 108 3.54 29.35 -8.97
CA THR A 108 3.10 30.60 -9.60
C THR A 108 2.25 31.42 -8.64
N SER A 109 1.99 32.67 -8.95
CA SER A 109 1.07 33.53 -8.16
C SER A 109 -0.36 32.99 -8.09
N LYS A 110 -0.73 32.06 -8.97
CA LYS A 110 -2.05 31.40 -9.02
C LYS A 110 -2.02 29.97 -8.44
N GLY A 111 -0.95 29.59 -7.74
CA GLY A 111 -0.74 28.25 -7.14
C GLY A 111 0.25 27.41 -7.92
N VAL A 112 0.40 26.15 -7.46
CA VAL A 112 1.34 25.20 -8.03
C VAL A 112 0.77 24.56 -9.29
N ARG A 113 1.55 24.54 -10.35
CA ARG A 113 1.23 23.87 -11.61
C ARG A 113 2.14 22.69 -11.83
N PHE A 114 1.63 21.64 -12.48
CA PHE A 114 2.38 20.42 -12.79
C PHE A 114 2.43 20.21 -14.30
N LYS A 115 3.64 19.94 -14.81
CA LYS A 115 3.92 19.65 -16.21
C LYS A 115 4.51 18.25 -16.32
N ILE A 116 3.87 17.38 -17.10
CA ILE A 116 4.40 16.05 -17.37
C ILE A 116 5.55 16.20 -18.38
N VAL A 117 6.76 15.91 -17.95
CA VAL A 117 7.97 15.93 -18.78
C VAL A 117 8.15 14.56 -19.44
N GLN A 118 7.98 13.49 -18.67
CA GLN A 118 8.03 12.11 -19.13
C GLN A 118 6.91 11.32 -18.47
N ARG A 119 6.14 10.52 -19.23
CA ARG A 119 4.97 9.80 -18.68
C ARG A 119 5.33 8.59 -17.85
N GLY A 120 6.46 7.95 -18.15
CA GLY A 120 6.81 6.65 -17.59
C GLY A 120 5.88 5.53 -18.08
N ARG A 121 6.18 4.33 -17.69
CA ARG A 121 5.41 3.12 -18.04
C ARG A 121 4.80 2.50 -16.78
N THR A 122 3.63 1.90 -16.94
CA THR A 122 3.03 1.03 -15.94
C THR A 122 3.23 -0.41 -16.36
N ALA A 123 3.83 -1.24 -15.50
CA ALA A 123 4.08 -2.65 -15.79
C ALA A 123 3.84 -3.51 -14.56
N VAL A 124 3.16 -4.64 -14.76
CA VAL A 124 3.02 -5.65 -13.70
C VAL A 124 4.38 -6.29 -13.44
N LEU A 125 4.78 -6.39 -12.18
CA LEU A 125 6.04 -7.00 -11.80
C LEU A 125 5.94 -8.53 -11.86
N GLY A 126 6.90 -9.18 -12.51
CA GLY A 126 6.90 -10.64 -12.69
C GLY A 126 7.24 -11.43 -11.42
N ASN A 127 7.82 -10.78 -10.41
CA ASN A 127 8.25 -11.45 -9.18
C ASN A 127 7.15 -11.46 -8.11
N LYS A 128 6.64 -12.66 -7.80
CA LYS A 128 5.61 -12.88 -6.77
C LYS A 128 6.01 -12.35 -5.40
N LYS A 129 7.29 -12.47 -5.02
CA LYS A 129 7.79 -12.02 -3.71
C LYS A 129 7.58 -10.54 -3.48
N VAL A 130 7.57 -9.73 -4.53
CA VAL A 130 7.31 -8.29 -4.41
C VAL A 130 5.93 -8.04 -3.80
N TYR A 131 4.90 -8.68 -4.33
CA TYR A 131 3.52 -8.52 -3.82
C TYR A 131 3.33 -9.19 -2.47
N ILE A 132 3.93 -10.36 -2.24
CA ILE A 132 3.93 -11.07 -0.95
C ILE A 132 4.54 -10.18 0.15
N ASN A 133 5.61 -9.47 -0.15
CA ASN A 133 6.29 -8.59 0.81
C ASN A 133 5.45 -7.38 1.25
N PHE A 134 4.43 -6.98 0.49
CA PHE A 134 3.49 -5.95 0.92
C PHE A 134 2.46 -6.45 1.92
N LEU A 135 2.26 -7.77 2.04
CA LEU A 135 1.26 -8.36 2.92
C LEU A 135 1.76 -8.45 4.37
N LEU A 136 0.89 -8.17 5.32
CA LEU A 136 1.09 -8.50 6.71
C LEU A 136 0.94 -10.03 6.92
N LYS A 137 1.48 -10.58 8.02
CA LYS A 137 1.38 -12.03 8.30
C LYS A 137 -0.07 -12.52 8.22
N LYS A 138 -1.02 -11.79 8.81
CA LYS A 138 -2.44 -12.14 8.80
C LYS A 138 -3.06 -12.06 7.41
N GLU A 139 -2.70 -11.04 6.61
CA GLU A 139 -3.15 -10.93 5.22
C GLU A 139 -2.59 -12.07 4.36
N LEU A 140 -1.36 -12.50 4.64
CA LEU A 140 -0.76 -13.65 3.97
C LEU A 140 -1.51 -14.95 4.31
N GLN A 141 -1.91 -15.13 5.57
CA GLN A 141 -2.76 -16.26 5.98
C GLN A 141 -4.11 -16.23 5.24
N LEU A 142 -4.76 -15.06 5.12
CA LEU A 142 -6.01 -14.92 4.38
C LEU A 142 -5.84 -15.24 2.90
N LEU A 143 -4.75 -14.76 2.25
CA LEU A 143 -4.43 -15.14 0.88
C LEU A 143 -4.35 -16.67 0.71
N LEU A 144 -3.73 -17.36 1.66
CA LEU A 144 -3.62 -18.82 1.64
C LEU A 144 -4.99 -19.49 1.76
N VAL A 145 -5.83 -19.02 2.70
CA VAL A 145 -7.20 -19.54 2.89
C VAL A 145 -8.03 -19.35 1.62
N GLU A 146 -8.06 -18.14 1.05
CA GLU A 146 -8.82 -17.84 -0.18
C GLU A 146 -8.40 -18.70 -1.37
N ASN A 147 -7.17 -19.23 -1.37
CA ASN A 147 -6.64 -20.10 -2.42
C ASN A 147 -6.60 -21.58 -2.04
N GLY A 148 -7.29 -21.99 -0.98
CA GLY A 148 -7.40 -23.38 -0.53
C GLY A 148 -6.07 -24.00 -0.07
N LYS A 149 -5.10 -23.17 0.34
CA LYS A 149 -3.80 -23.64 0.83
C LYS A 149 -3.84 -23.95 2.32
N LYS A 150 -3.38 -25.13 2.69
CA LYS A 150 -3.29 -25.56 4.09
C LYS A 150 -2.02 -25.02 4.72
N PHE A 151 -2.09 -24.59 6.00
CA PHE A 151 -0.96 -24.18 6.80
C PHE A 151 -1.30 -24.36 8.29
N LEU A 152 -0.28 -24.39 9.14
CA LEU A 152 -0.46 -24.39 10.59
C LEU A 152 -0.43 -22.96 11.11
N LEU A 153 -1.25 -22.64 12.11
CA LEU A 153 -1.35 -21.28 12.68
C LEU A 153 -0.02 -20.79 13.29
N GLU A 154 0.79 -21.71 13.79
CA GLU A 154 2.12 -21.45 14.34
C GLU A 154 3.18 -21.11 13.29
N PHE A 155 2.91 -21.34 11.99
CA PHE A 155 3.88 -21.06 10.93
C PHE A 155 4.37 -19.63 10.98
N GLY A 156 5.69 -19.48 10.94
CA GLY A 156 6.36 -18.20 10.77
C GLY A 156 6.08 -17.61 9.38
N ARG A 157 6.37 -16.32 9.23
CA ARG A 157 6.16 -15.60 7.97
C ARG A 157 6.80 -16.30 6.77
N GLU A 158 8.04 -16.74 6.89
CA GLU A 158 8.78 -17.41 5.80
C GLU A 158 8.11 -18.71 5.31
N ALA A 159 7.55 -19.50 6.22
CA ALA A 159 6.81 -20.71 5.86
C ALA A 159 5.54 -20.38 5.05
N LEU A 160 4.81 -19.34 5.46
CA LEU A 160 3.62 -18.86 4.75
C LEU A 160 3.97 -18.30 3.37
N GLU A 161 5.08 -17.56 3.25
CA GLU A 161 5.56 -17.01 1.97
C GLU A 161 5.90 -18.13 0.98
N ARG A 162 6.58 -19.19 1.42
CA ARG A 162 6.88 -20.36 0.58
C ARG A 162 5.62 -21.03 0.04
N ILE A 163 4.56 -21.12 0.85
CA ILE A 163 3.28 -21.67 0.39
C ILE A 163 2.61 -20.70 -0.59
N ALA A 164 2.65 -19.40 -0.31
CA ALA A 164 2.05 -18.37 -1.16
C ALA A 164 2.70 -18.30 -2.55
N GLU A 165 4.00 -18.60 -2.68
CA GLU A 165 4.68 -18.65 -3.98
C GLU A 165 4.09 -19.69 -4.94
N GLN A 166 3.34 -20.68 -4.45
CA GLN A 166 2.63 -21.65 -5.29
C GLN A 166 1.35 -21.10 -5.93
N ILE A 167 0.87 -19.95 -5.44
CA ILE A 167 -0.33 -19.29 -5.97
C ILE A 167 0.03 -18.55 -7.27
N PRO A 168 -0.86 -18.50 -8.28
CA PRO A 168 -0.66 -17.70 -9.48
C PRO A 168 -0.38 -16.23 -9.18
N LEU A 169 0.54 -15.63 -9.95
CA LEU A 169 0.96 -14.21 -9.78
C LEU A 169 -0.23 -13.25 -9.78
N SER A 170 -1.18 -13.43 -10.69
CA SER A 170 -2.37 -12.58 -10.78
C SER A 170 -3.16 -12.57 -9.48
N ARG A 171 -3.40 -13.74 -8.87
CA ARG A 171 -4.12 -13.87 -7.60
C ARG A 171 -3.39 -13.18 -6.45
N ILE A 172 -2.06 -13.37 -6.36
CA ILE A 172 -1.25 -12.71 -5.32
C ILE A 172 -1.29 -11.19 -5.51
N ARG A 173 -1.12 -10.71 -6.74
CA ARG A 173 -1.17 -9.29 -7.07
C ARG A 173 -2.50 -8.65 -6.70
N ASP A 174 -3.60 -9.24 -7.17
CA ASP A 174 -4.95 -8.70 -6.94
C ASP A 174 -5.27 -8.67 -5.45
N PHE A 175 -4.91 -9.73 -4.72
CA PHE A 175 -5.06 -9.77 -3.27
C PHE A 175 -4.20 -8.71 -2.58
N ALA A 176 -2.95 -8.55 -2.97
CA ALA A 176 -2.04 -7.56 -2.37
C ALA A 176 -2.54 -6.13 -2.58
N LEU A 177 -3.02 -5.80 -3.78
CA LEU A 177 -3.63 -4.49 -4.05
C LEU A 177 -4.89 -4.26 -3.21
N LYS A 178 -5.76 -5.26 -3.11
CA LYS A 178 -6.96 -5.21 -2.26
C LYS A 178 -6.59 -5.00 -0.78
N ALA A 179 -5.63 -5.77 -0.26
CA ALA A 179 -5.17 -5.68 1.13
C ALA A 179 -4.54 -4.31 1.44
N ILE A 180 -3.71 -3.78 0.54
CA ILE A 180 -3.14 -2.42 0.67
C ILE A 180 -4.26 -1.39 0.68
N LYS A 181 -5.20 -1.43 -0.27
CA LYS A 181 -6.33 -0.50 -0.33
C LYS A 181 -7.15 -0.54 0.96
N GLN A 182 -7.51 -1.71 1.42
CA GLN A 182 -8.29 -1.89 2.66
C GLN A 182 -7.55 -1.32 3.87
N ARG A 183 -6.26 -1.60 3.99
CA ARG A 183 -5.40 -1.15 5.10
C ARG A 183 -5.35 0.36 5.26
N TYR A 184 -5.38 1.09 4.16
CA TYR A 184 -5.26 2.56 4.13
C TYR A 184 -6.56 3.28 3.75
N LYS A 185 -7.67 2.53 3.58
CA LYS A 185 -8.95 3.07 3.11
C LYS A 185 -9.43 4.24 3.97
N GLU A 186 -9.55 4.04 5.26
CA GLU A 186 -10.09 5.05 6.19
C GLU A 186 -9.32 6.37 6.13
N THR A 187 -7.98 6.33 6.25
CA THR A 187 -7.14 7.54 6.18
C THR A 187 -7.21 8.22 4.82
N SER A 188 -7.27 7.45 3.75
CA SER A 188 -7.41 7.96 2.41
C SER A 188 -8.78 8.62 2.20
N ASP A 189 -9.86 7.96 2.63
CA ASP A 189 -11.22 8.49 2.50
C ASP A 189 -11.41 9.78 3.29
N ASP A 190 -10.86 9.87 4.52
CA ASP A 190 -10.94 11.08 5.35
C ASP A 190 -10.21 12.26 4.66
N TYR A 191 -9.05 12.00 4.06
CA TYR A 191 -8.33 13.03 3.31
C TYR A 191 -9.09 13.45 2.04
N LEU A 192 -9.62 12.50 1.27
CA LEU A 192 -10.37 12.77 0.05
C LEU A 192 -11.68 13.50 0.32
N LYS A 193 -12.38 13.19 1.41
CA LYS A 193 -13.58 13.96 1.85
C LYS A 193 -13.25 15.41 2.12
N LYS A 194 -12.12 15.69 2.79
CA LYS A 194 -11.66 17.03 3.01
C LYS A 194 -11.37 17.78 1.70
N LEU A 195 -10.68 17.13 0.75
CA LEU A 195 -10.44 17.71 -0.57
C LEU A 195 -11.74 18.03 -1.33
N ALA A 196 -12.73 17.13 -1.29
CA ALA A 196 -14.01 17.32 -1.94
C ALA A 196 -14.84 18.47 -1.35
N GLY A 197 -14.63 18.81 -0.07
CA GLY A 197 -15.28 19.93 0.63
C GLY A 197 -14.82 21.33 0.21
N SER A 198 -13.97 21.44 -0.83
CA SER A 198 -13.46 22.72 -1.37
C SER A 198 -12.55 23.52 -0.44
N GLU A 199 -12.11 22.97 0.67
CA GLU A 199 -11.09 23.58 1.51
C GLU A 199 -9.71 23.44 0.86
N LEU A 200 -8.92 24.53 0.86
CA LEU A 200 -7.53 24.47 0.45
C LEU A 200 -6.75 23.56 1.40
N SER A 201 -6.24 22.46 0.89
CA SER A 201 -5.38 21.57 1.67
C SER A 201 -4.06 22.28 2.01
N ASN A 202 -3.54 21.98 3.19
CA ASN A 202 -2.24 22.45 3.65
C ASN A 202 -1.38 21.31 4.17
N ALA A 203 -0.10 21.56 4.44
CA ALA A 203 0.85 20.53 4.87
C ALA A 203 0.41 19.77 6.14
N ASN A 204 -0.33 20.43 7.05
CA ASN A 204 -0.83 19.80 8.27
C ASN A 204 -1.90 18.74 7.98
N ASP A 205 -2.60 18.82 6.86
CA ASP A 205 -3.64 17.87 6.49
C ASP A 205 -3.08 16.50 6.15
N LEU A 206 -1.78 16.40 5.81
CA LEU A 206 -1.11 15.11 5.61
C LEU A 206 -1.15 14.21 6.85
N ILE A 207 -1.44 14.78 8.04
CA ILE A 207 -1.64 14.00 9.27
C ILE A 207 -2.85 13.06 9.14
N LEU A 208 -3.87 13.42 8.37
CA LEU A 208 -5.03 12.56 8.11
C LEU A 208 -4.64 11.26 7.40
N LEU A 209 -3.59 11.28 6.60
CA LEU A 209 -3.04 10.11 5.94
C LEU A 209 -2.14 9.27 6.85
N SER A 210 -1.93 9.69 8.10
CA SER A 210 -1.07 9.00 9.07
C SER A 210 -1.90 8.20 10.05
N LYS A 211 -1.55 6.93 10.29
CA LYS A 211 -2.19 6.09 11.32
C LYS A 211 -1.25 5.75 12.45
N SER A 212 -1.75 5.79 13.69
CA SER A 212 -1.05 5.18 14.80
C SER A 212 -1.00 3.65 14.62
N LYS A 213 0.10 3.02 15.05
CA LYS A 213 0.33 1.56 14.91
C LYS A 213 -0.83 0.72 15.49
N LYS A 214 -1.42 1.17 16.60
CA LYS A 214 -2.54 0.51 17.30
C LYS A 214 -3.85 0.49 16.49
N ARG A 215 -4.14 1.56 15.74
CA ARG A 215 -5.35 1.65 14.91
C ARG A 215 -5.26 0.75 13.68
N ARG A 216 -4.05 0.60 13.11
CA ARG A 216 -3.81 -0.27 11.93
C ARG A 216 -4.08 -1.74 12.20
N GLU A 217 -3.86 -2.20 13.43
CA GLU A 217 -4.08 -3.60 13.83
C GLU A 217 -5.56 -3.89 14.08
N ASN A 218 -6.32 -2.96 14.69
CA ASN A 218 -7.70 -3.21 15.10
C ASN A 218 -8.74 -3.12 13.96
N ASN A 219 -8.57 -2.23 12.98
CA ASN A 219 -9.56 -2.08 11.91
C ASN A 219 -9.52 -3.23 10.89
N HIS A 220 -8.36 -3.86 10.71
CA HIS A 220 -8.22 -4.95 9.73
C HIS A 220 -8.91 -6.25 10.15
N PHE A 221 -9.25 -6.40 11.45
CA PHE A 221 -9.88 -7.58 12.00
C PHE A 221 -11.41 -7.50 12.03
N LYS A 222 -11.99 -6.31 12.27
CA LYS A 222 -13.45 -6.17 12.35
C LYS A 222 -14.14 -6.57 11.06
N ASP A 223 -13.64 -6.09 9.92
CA ASP A 223 -14.27 -6.33 8.62
C ASP A 223 -14.18 -7.80 8.16
N TYR A 224 -13.20 -8.57 8.67
CA TYR A 224 -13.06 -9.99 8.35
C TYR A 224 -13.81 -10.89 9.33
N GLU A 225 -13.95 -10.50 10.60
CA GLU A 225 -14.82 -11.18 11.56
C GLU A 225 -16.29 -11.06 11.18
N ASP A 226 -16.72 -9.88 10.71
CA ASP A 226 -18.09 -9.66 10.25
C ASP A 226 -18.39 -10.43 8.97
N ASN A 227 -17.47 -10.50 8.00
CA ASN A 227 -17.61 -11.30 6.78
C ASN A 227 -17.44 -12.81 6.99
N ALA A 228 -16.67 -13.23 8.00
CA ALA A 228 -16.54 -14.65 8.35
C ALA A 228 -17.78 -15.17 9.10
N ASN A 229 -18.49 -14.29 9.82
CA ASN A 229 -19.72 -14.66 10.53
C ASN A 229 -20.94 -14.81 9.60
N GLU A 230 -20.94 -14.19 8.41
CA GLU A 230 -22.04 -14.35 7.43
C GLU A 230 -22.01 -15.68 6.64
N LYS A 231 -20.90 -16.46 6.70
CA LYS A 231 -20.81 -17.81 6.12
C LYS A 231 -20.69 -18.87 7.21
N SER A 232 -21.70 -18.93 8.08
CA SER A 232 -21.66 -19.72 9.31
C SER A 232 -21.83 -21.24 9.15
N ASP A 233 -22.16 -21.77 7.98
CA ASP A 233 -22.44 -23.20 7.81
C ASP A 233 -21.22 -24.11 7.62
N ASP A 234 -20.05 -23.54 7.32
CA ASP A 234 -18.83 -24.30 7.04
C ASP A 234 -17.93 -24.55 8.27
N PHE A 235 -18.31 -24.01 9.44
CA PHE A 235 -17.53 -24.14 10.66
C PHE A 235 -18.33 -24.83 11.76
N TYR A 236 -17.66 -25.59 12.62
CA TYR A 236 -18.20 -26.02 13.90
C TYR A 236 -17.37 -25.49 15.07
N THR A 237 -18.02 -25.18 16.15
CA THR A 237 -17.39 -24.78 17.40
C THR A 237 -16.80 -26.01 18.08
N VAL A 238 -15.52 -25.97 18.45
CA VAL A 238 -14.90 -27.06 19.21
C VAL A 238 -15.25 -26.89 20.67
N ASP A 239 -15.82 -27.93 21.28
CA ASP A 239 -15.90 -28.02 22.72
C ASP A 239 -14.50 -28.29 23.28
N ILE A 240 -13.92 -27.23 23.85
CA ILE A 240 -12.55 -27.25 24.36
C ILE A 240 -12.40 -28.21 25.53
N GLU A 241 -13.43 -28.37 26.39
CA GLU A 241 -13.39 -29.27 27.52
C GLU A 241 -13.38 -30.73 27.05
N GLU A 242 -14.20 -31.08 26.07
CA GLU A 242 -14.19 -32.41 25.45
C GLU A 242 -12.89 -32.68 24.69
N PHE A 243 -12.34 -31.67 24.02
CA PHE A 243 -11.07 -31.80 23.29
C PHE A 243 -9.89 -32.03 24.27
N MET A 244 -9.81 -31.26 25.37
CA MET A 244 -8.78 -31.42 26.39
C MET A 244 -8.85 -32.79 27.06
N ARG A 245 -10.06 -33.30 27.31
CA ARG A 245 -10.27 -34.63 27.91
C ARG A 245 -9.77 -35.74 26.98
N LYS A 246 -9.84 -35.58 25.66
CA LYS A 246 -9.41 -36.62 24.70
C LYS A 246 -7.93 -36.50 24.31
N HIS A 247 -7.33 -35.31 24.37
CA HIS A 247 -6.01 -35.04 23.80
C HIS A 247 -5.00 -34.42 24.77
N GLY A 248 -5.37 -34.23 26.05
CA GLY A 248 -4.53 -33.60 27.07
C GLY A 248 -4.58 -32.08 27.07
N GLU A 249 -3.85 -31.46 28.01
CA GLU A 249 -3.79 -30.00 28.14
C GLU A 249 -3.22 -29.38 26.84
N VAL A 250 -3.98 -28.48 26.26
CA VAL A 250 -3.59 -27.72 25.09
C VAL A 250 -3.18 -26.33 25.56
N GLY A 251 -2.02 -25.85 25.13
CA GLY A 251 -1.55 -24.50 25.47
C GLY A 251 -2.57 -23.42 25.06
N SER A 252 -2.48 -22.26 25.64
CA SER A 252 -3.45 -21.15 25.72
C SER A 252 -4.01 -20.58 24.40
N ILE A 253 -3.87 -21.24 23.27
CA ILE A 253 -4.31 -20.78 21.94
C ILE A 253 -4.94 -21.93 21.16
N THR A 254 -6.09 -22.41 21.64
CA THR A 254 -6.89 -23.38 20.85
C THR A 254 -7.96 -22.59 20.09
N PRO A 255 -8.10 -22.75 18.76
CA PRO A 255 -9.14 -22.05 18.01
C PRO A 255 -10.51 -22.60 18.39
N ILE A 256 -11.44 -21.71 18.73
CA ILE A 256 -12.82 -22.03 19.11
C ILE A 256 -13.64 -22.52 17.91
N LYS A 257 -13.24 -22.23 16.69
CA LYS A 257 -13.94 -22.61 15.47
C LYS A 257 -13.00 -23.30 14.48
N VAL A 258 -13.44 -24.43 13.92
CA VAL A 258 -12.69 -25.24 12.95
C VAL A 258 -13.54 -25.48 11.71
N LEU A 259 -12.93 -25.45 10.53
CA LEU A 259 -13.59 -25.74 9.25
C LEU A 259 -14.14 -27.18 9.22
N LYS A 260 -15.40 -27.35 8.85
CA LYS A 260 -15.99 -28.65 8.58
C LYS A 260 -15.28 -29.33 7.42
N ARG A 261 -14.90 -30.58 7.60
CA ARG A 261 -14.34 -31.41 6.52
C ARG A 261 -15.45 -31.80 5.57
N VAL A 262 -15.46 -31.23 4.38
CA VAL A 262 -16.30 -31.76 3.28
C VAL A 262 -15.64 -33.04 2.79
N VAL A 263 -16.18 -34.20 3.17
CA VAL A 263 -15.84 -35.48 2.57
C VAL A 263 -16.63 -35.57 1.26
N ARG A 264 -15.94 -35.51 0.14
CA ARG A 264 -16.47 -35.91 -1.16
C ARG A 264 -16.09 -37.36 -1.42
#